data_5e9500b07446e3729f47fee5886d8fcf
#
_entry.id   5e9500b07446e3729f47fee5886d8fcf
#
_cell.length_a   1.000
_cell.length_b   1.000
_cell.length_c   1.000
_cell.angle_alpha   90.00
_cell.angle_beta   90.00
_cell.angle_gamma   90.00
#
_symmetry.space_group_name_H-M   'P 1'
#
loop_
_entity.id
_entity.type
_entity.pdbx_description
1 polymer ?
#
loop_
_entity_poly.entity_id
_entity_poly.type
_entity_poly.pdbx_seq_one_letter_code
_entity_poly.pdbx_strand_id
1 'polypeptide(L)'
;MDSLKNDDAFWYANMRFKKKEPRTTGNNNTTPRWVKNLIWILIVAAFLAALIWYLTMSNILIFAKTRRPIHRGDNEDEMTVDIFSINYHKELEKAIAADDYRLAIRLMFLRLLKNLSNKNIIQYKQGRTNFEYLSQLFSTTYYNDFFRLTRNYEYAWYGKFDVSGEAFKTIRNEFEIFDHRLK
;
A
#
# COMPACT_ATOMS: atom_id res chain seq x y z
N MET A 1 -71.99 45.18 16.72
CA MET A 1 -71.01 44.07 16.81
C MET A 1 -70.84 43.42 18.20
N ASP A 2 -71.56 43.99 19.20
CA ASP A 2 -71.42 43.48 20.63
C ASP A 2 -72.38 42.40 21.03
N SER A 3 -73.39 42.10 20.20
CA SER A 3 -74.44 41.08 20.48
C SER A 3 -73.92 39.62 20.29
N LEU A 4 -72.88 39.45 19.53
CA LEU A 4 -72.29 38.11 19.27
C LEU A 4 -71.32 37.62 20.34
N LYS A 5 -70.94 38.52 21.28
CA LYS A 5 -70.02 38.16 22.36
C LYS A 5 -70.67 37.48 23.58
N ASN A 6 -72.00 37.55 23.63
CA ASN A 6 -72.80 36.99 24.75
C ASN A 6 -73.57 35.71 24.38
N ASP A 7 -73.26 35.16 23.24
CA ASP A 7 -73.90 33.93 22.79
C ASP A 7 -73.07 32.73 23.28
N ASP A 8 -73.71 31.84 24.06
CA ASP A 8 -73.05 30.67 24.65
C ASP A 8 -72.41 29.74 23.62
N ALA A 9 -72.82 29.87 22.34
CA ALA A 9 -72.22 29.14 21.21
C ALA A 9 -70.78 29.59 20.89
N PHE A 10 -70.33 30.77 21.32
CA PHE A 10 -69.00 31.34 21.03
C PHE A 10 -68.11 31.50 22.28
N TRP A 11 -68.29 30.60 23.26
CA TRP A 11 -67.52 30.61 24.50
C TRP A 11 -66.00 30.61 24.28
N TYR A 12 -65.50 30.06 23.17
CA TYR A 12 -64.09 30.02 22.77
C TYR A 12 -63.57 31.37 22.31
N ALA A 13 -64.43 32.32 21.89
CA ALA A 13 -63.99 33.67 21.42
C ALA A 13 -63.44 34.51 22.57
N ASN A 14 -63.82 34.21 23.81
CA ASN A 14 -63.32 34.89 24.99
C ASN A 14 -62.14 34.21 25.66
N MET A 15 -61.65 33.09 25.12
CA MET A 15 -60.46 32.45 25.60
C MET A 15 -59.21 33.24 25.21
N ARG A 16 -58.63 33.95 26.11
CA ARG A 16 -57.27 34.48 26.00
C ARG A 16 -56.32 33.33 26.12
N PHE A 17 -55.84 32.79 25.00
CA PHE A 17 -54.74 31.82 24.99
C PHE A 17 -53.52 32.53 25.62
N LYS A 18 -53.15 32.17 26.83
CA LYS A 18 -51.91 32.55 27.42
C LYS A 18 -50.81 32.01 26.53
N LYS A 19 -50.17 32.87 25.74
CA LYS A 19 -49.00 32.50 24.93
C LYS A 19 -48.01 31.90 25.93
N LYS A 20 -47.80 30.58 25.80
CA LYS A 20 -46.83 29.88 26.61
C LYS A 20 -45.48 30.44 26.23
N GLU A 21 -44.91 31.27 27.09
CA GLU A 21 -43.56 31.75 26.92
C GLU A 21 -42.65 30.54 26.81
N PRO A 22 -41.77 30.48 25.79
CA PRO A 22 -40.82 29.38 25.70
C PRO A 22 -40.04 29.41 27.01
N ARG A 23 -40.09 28.31 27.79
CA ARG A 23 -39.21 28.10 28.94
C ARG A 23 -37.78 28.13 28.34
N THR A 24 -37.13 29.25 28.42
CA THR A 24 -35.70 29.34 28.29
C THR A 24 -35.12 28.58 29.47
N THR A 25 -34.95 27.25 29.33
CA THR A 25 -34.04 26.53 30.14
C THR A 25 -32.66 27.09 29.82
N GLY A 26 -32.32 28.16 30.55
CA GLY A 26 -30.99 28.73 30.51
C GLY A 26 -30.04 27.68 31.10
N ASN A 27 -29.62 26.75 30.29
CA ASN A 27 -28.41 26.00 30.55
C ASN A 27 -27.25 26.96 30.27
N ASN A 28 -26.94 27.79 31.28
CA ASN A 28 -25.84 28.74 31.24
C ASN A 28 -24.47 28.06 31.35
N ASN A 29 -24.35 26.84 30.80
CA ASN A 29 -23.06 26.24 30.46
C ASN A 29 -22.57 26.80 29.14
N THR A 30 -22.35 28.11 29.10
CA THR A 30 -21.58 28.73 28.03
C THR A 30 -20.12 28.36 28.24
N THR A 31 -19.77 27.13 27.85
CA THR A 31 -18.36 26.78 27.73
C THR A 31 -17.69 27.83 26.87
N PRO A 32 -16.67 28.55 27.37
CA PRO A 32 -16.05 29.62 26.59
C PRO A 32 -15.55 29.07 25.26
N ARG A 33 -15.61 29.86 24.21
CA ARG A 33 -15.28 29.43 22.82
C ARG A 33 -13.90 28.78 22.73
N TRP A 34 -12.94 29.23 23.55
CA TRP A 34 -11.60 28.64 23.59
C TRP A 34 -11.60 27.20 24.11
N VAL A 35 -12.50 26.84 25.07
CA VAL A 35 -12.65 25.45 25.55
C VAL A 35 -13.20 24.53 24.45
N LYS A 36 -14.15 25.00 23.64
CA LYS A 36 -14.65 24.24 22.49
C LYS A 36 -13.56 24.00 21.48
N ASN A 37 -12.73 24.99 21.20
CA ASN A 37 -11.59 24.85 20.30
C ASN A 37 -10.54 23.89 20.86
N LEU A 38 -10.27 23.93 22.17
CA LEU A 38 -9.36 22.96 22.83
C LEU A 38 -9.87 21.53 22.74
N ILE A 39 -11.17 21.32 22.94
CA ILE A 39 -11.79 19.98 22.79
C ILE A 39 -11.64 19.48 21.36
N TRP A 40 -11.89 20.34 20.36
CA TRP A 40 -11.70 19.97 18.96
C TRP A 40 -10.25 19.63 18.62
N ILE A 41 -9.28 20.41 19.14
CA ILE A 41 -7.85 20.14 18.97
C ILE A 41 -7.48 18.79 19.60
N LEU A 42 -7.98 18.49 20.79
CA LEU A 42 -7.74 17.21 21.48
C LEU A 42 -8.31 16.02 20.71
N ILE A 43 -9.52 16.16 20.14
CA ILE A 43 -10.15 15.11 19.32
C ILE A 43 -9.32 14.85 18.07
N VAL A 44 -8.90 15.92 17.37
CA VAL A 44 -8.05 15.79 16.17
C VAL A 44 -6.70 15.18 16.52
N ALA A 45 -6.07 15.61 17.61
CA ALA A 45 -4.80 15.05 18.08
C ALA A 45 -4.92 13.56 18.46
N ALA A 46 -5.98 13.17 19.16
CA ALA A 46 -6.27 11.78 19.50
C ALA A 46 -6.52 10.93 18.25
N PHE A 47 -7.25 11.47 17.26
CA PHE A 47 -7.48 10.81 15.98
C PHE A 47 -6.18 10.60 15.22
N LEU A 48 -5.32 11.63 15.13
CA LEU A 48 -4.01 11.52 14.48
C LEU A 48 -3.09 10.52 15.19
N ALA A 49 -3.09 10.53 16.55
CA ALA A 49 -2.33 9.57 17.32
C ALA A 49 -2.82 8.12 17.09
N ALA A 50 -4.13 7.90 17.06
CA ALA A 50 -4.72 6.61 16.75
C ALA A 50 -4.41 6.16 15.30
N LEU A 51 -4.43 7.10 14.36
CA LEU A 51 -4.11 6.84 12.95
C LEU A 51 -2.62 6.49 12.78
N ILE A 52 -1.72 7.21 13.46
CA ILE A 52 -0.29 6.90 13.48
C ILE A 52 -0.06 5.53 14.13
N TRP A 53 -0.73 5.25 15.24
CA TRP A 53 -0.62 3.95 15.92
C TRP A 53 -1.16 2.80 15.05
N TYR A 54 -2.29 3.01 14.39
CA TYR A 54 -2.85 2.05 13.42
C TYR A 54 -1.90 1.82 12.23
N LEU A 55 -1.32 2.89 11.66
CA LEU A 55 -0.34 2.80 10.58
C LEU A 55 0.96 2.10 11.00
N THR A 56 1.43 2.31 12.23
CA THR A 56 2.60 1.61 12.76
C THR A 56 2.30 0.13 13.04
N MET A 57 1.10 -0.19 13.52
CA MET A 57 0.71 -1.58 13.75
C MET A 57 0.39 -2.34 12.45
N SER A 58 -0.11 -1.64 11.43
CA SER A 58 -0.48 -2.25 10.14
C SER A 58 0.70 -2.47 9.19
N ASN A 59 1.97 -2.29 9.64
CA ASN A 59 3.18 -2.43 8.81
C ASN A 59 3.18 -1.60 7.50
N ILE A 60 2.33 -0.58 7.40
CA ILE A 60 2.27 0.30 6.21
C ILE A 60 3.41 1.34 6.22
N LEU A 61 4.05 1.59 7.39
CA LEU A 61 5.18 2.52 7.52
C LEU A 61 6.54 1.89 7.19
N ILE A 62 6.60 0.96 6.23
CA ILE A 62 7.89 0.44 5.74
C ILE A 62 8.64 1.48 4.89
N PHE A 63 8.13 2.70 4.74
CA PHE A 63 8.82 3.77 4.02
C PHE A 63 9.59 4.78 4.89
N ALA A 64 9.62 4.63 6.21
CA ALA A 64 10.43 5.46 7.10
C ALA A 64 11.71 4.72 7.52
N LYS A 65 12.74 4.95 6.76
CA LYS A 65 14.18 4.74 7.00
C LYS A 65 14.57 4.69 8.48
N THR A 66 14.86 3.50 9.01
CA THR A 66 15.69 3.34 10.20
C THR A 66 16.87 2.44 9.86
N ARG A 67 18.06 3.05 9.78
CA ARG A 67 19.35 2.36 9.68
C ARG A 67 19.57 1.55 10.97
N ARG A 68 19.60 0.21 10.87
CA ARG A 68 20.24 -0.67 11.86
C ARG A 68 21.05 -1.74 11.14
N PRO A 69 22.23 -2.12 11.65
CA PRO A 69 23.10 -3.06 10.95
C PRO A 69 22.64 -4.51 11.15
N ILE A 70 22.61 -5.20 10.07
CA ILE A 70 22.71 -6.62 9.77
C ILE A 70 22.62 -7.61 10.94
N HIS A 71 21.49 -8.35 11.02
CA HIS A 71 21.49 -9.80 11.10
C HIS A 71 20.11 -10.36 10.71
N ARG A 72 20.09 -11.13 9.61
CA ARG A 72 19.16 -12.21 9.24
C ARG A 72 17.67 -11.89 9.16
N GLY A 73 17.14 -11.86 7.94
CA GLY A 73 15.71 -12.00 7.63
C GLY A 73 14.97 -10.65 7.54
N ASP A 74 14.47 -10.33 6.37
CA ASP A 74 13.54 -9.22 6.07
C ASP A 74 14.13 -7.81 5.96
N ASN A 75 15.22 -7.66 5.24
CA ASN A 75 15.63 -6.34 4.75
C ASN A 75 15.35 -6.24 3.27
N GLU A 76 14.15 -5.73 2.93
CA GLU A 76 13.89 -5.04 1.67
C GLU A 76 14.61 -3.68 1.68
N ASP A 77 15.91 -3.67 1.98
CA ASP A 77 16.73 -2.63 1.45
C ASP A 77 16.83 -2.91 -0.04
N GLU A 78 16.26 -2.02 -0.86
CA GLU A 78 16.78 -1.79 -2.20
C GLU A 78 18.25 -1.36 -2.02
N MET A 79 19.07 -2.31 -1.58
CA MET A 79 20.50 -2.21 -1.76
C MET A 79 20.67 -1.99 -3.23
N THR A 80 21.31 -0.90 -3.55
CA THR A 80 21.83 -0.58 -4.87
C THR A 80 22.68 -1.75 -5.36
N VAL A 81 21.99 -2.83 -5.75
CA VAL A 81 22.65 -4.07 -6.16
C VAL A 81 23.15 -3.83 -7.57
N ASP A 82 24.46 -3.67 -7.68
CA ASP A 82 25.08 -3.74 -8.99
C ASP A 82 24.91 -5.15 -9.55
N ILE A 83 23.93 -5.31 -10.46
CA ILE A 83 23.62 -6.61 -11.07
C ILE A 83 24.82 -7.20 -11.84
N PHE A 84 25.81 -6.40 -12.20
CA PHE A 84 26.98 -6.85 -12.95
C PHE A 84 28.04 -7.49 -12.04
N SER A 85 28.09 -7.13 -10.76
CA SER A 85 29.07 -7.64 -9.78
C SER A 85 28.70 -8.97 -9.15
N ILE A 86 27.42 -9.41 -9.28
CA ILE A 86 26.91 -10.64 -8.61
C ILE A 86 27.45 -11.90 -9.29
N ASN A 87 27.94 -12.85 -8.48
CA ASN A 87 28.17 -14.23 -8.93
C ASN A 87 26.88 -15.05 -8.84
N TYR A 88 26.05 -14.93 -9.89
CA TYR A 88 24.72 -15.57 -9.92
C TYR A 88 24.75 -17.07 -9.74
N HIS A 89 25.77 -17.76 -10.27
CA HIS A 89 25.86 -19.23 -10.14
C HIS A 89 25.96 -19.63 -8.68
N LYS A 90 26.92 -19.05 -7.96
CA LYS A 90 27.18 -19.37 -6.56
C LYS A 90 26.01 -18.98 -5.65
N GLU A 91 25.44 -17.79 -5.84
CA GLU A 91 24.35 -17.32 -4.97
C GLU A 91 23.04 -18.07 -5.26
N LEU A 92 22.79 -18.44 -6.51
CA LEU A 92 21.64 -19.26 -6.88
C LEU A 92 21.71 -20.67 -6.29
N GLU A 93 22.88 -21.32 -6.34
CA GLU A 93 23.08 -22.63 -5.71
C GLU A 93 22.86 -22.59 -4.21
N LYS A 94 23.35 -21.55 -3.53
CA LYS A 94 23.12 -21.37 -2.09
C LYS A 94 21.63 -21.17 -1.76
N ALA A 95 20.92 -20.35 -2.54
CA ALA A 95 19.51 -20.12 -2.32
C ALA A 95 18.69 -21.39 -2.51
N ILE A 96 19.01 -22.19 -3.54
CA ILE A 96 18.33 -23.46 -3.80
C ILE A 96 18.64 -24.48 -2.69
N ALA A 97 19.90 -24.57 -2.24
CA ALA A 97 20.30 -25.50 -1.17
C ALA A 97 19.67 -25.14 0.20
N ALA A 98 19.27 -23.87 0.38
CA ALA A 98 18.56 -23.39 1.56
C ALA A 98 17.03 -23.41 1.41
N ASP A 99 16.49 -23.97 0.31
CA ASP A 99 15.07 -23.92 -0.07
C ASP A 99 14.49 -22.49 -0.12
N ASP A 100 15.36 -21.46 -0.21
CA ASP A 100 14.94 -20.08 -0.40
C ASP A 100 14.62 -19.82 -1.88
N TYR A 101 13.49 -20.39 -2.31
CA TYR A 101 13.02 -20.29 -3.70
C TYR A 101 12.66 -18.86 -4.09
N ARG A 102 12.26 -18.05 -3.12
CA ARG A 102 11.96 -16.63 -3.34
C ARG A 102 13.23 -15.86 -3.75
N LEU A 103 14.31 -16.03 -2.99
CA LEU A 103 15.62 -15.46 -3.33
C LEU A 103 16.16 -16.01 -4.64
N ALA A 104 16.00 -17.31 -4.88
CA ALA A 104 16.41 -17.95 -6.13
C ALA A 104 15.73 -17.32 -7.35
N ILE A 105 14.41 -17.10 -7.30
CA ILE A 105 13.65 -16.44 -8.38
C ILE A 105 14.15 -15.00 -8.58
N ARG A 106 14.41 -14.23 -7.51
CA ARG A 106 15.00 -12.90 -7.61
C ARG A 106 16.35 -12.91 -8.32
N LEU A 107 17.24 -13.82 -7.93
CA LEU A 107 18.56 -13.93 -8.57
C LEU A 107 18.46 -14.30 -10.04
N MET A 108 17.51 -15.17 -10.41
CA MET A 108 17.25 -15.53 -11.81
C MET A 108 16.76 -14.34 -12.60
N PHE A 109 15.86 -13.53 -12.03
CA PHE A 109 15.33 -12.32 -12.68
C PHE A 109 16.43 -11.24 -12.87
N LEU A 110 17.25 -11.00 -11.85
CA LEU A 110 18.39 -10.07 -11.96
C LEU A 110 19.42 -10.53 -13.01
N ARG A 111 19.71 -11.87 -13.05
CA ARG A 111 20.56 -12.44 -14.12
C ARG A 111 19.97 -12.23 -15.50
N LEU A 112 18.65 -12.37 -15.63
CA LEU A 112 17.94 -12.14 -16.87
C LEU A 112 18.10 -10.67 -17.34
N LEU A 113 17.90 -9.69 -16.45
CA LEU A 113 18.12 -8.28 -16.75
C LEU A 113 19.55 -8.00 -17.19
N LYS A 114 20.55 -8.61 -16.50
CA LYS A 114 21.96 -8.53 -16.90
C LYS A 114 22.18 -9.07 -18.32
N ASN A 115 21.62 -10.24 -18.64
CA ASN A 115 21.77 -10.87 -19.97
C ASN A 115 21.14 -10.02 -21.05
N LEU A 116 19.94 -9.48 -20.84
CA LEU A 116 19.27 -8.57 -21.76
C LEU A 116 20.05 -7.28 -21.98
N SER A 117 20.63 -6.73 -20.90
CA SER A 117 21.48 -5.54 -20.97
C SER A 117 22.77 -5.78 -21.72
N ASN A 118 23.46 -6.91 -21.47
CA ASN A 118 24.70 -7.28 -22.16
C ASN A 118 24.48 -7.46 -23.67
N LYS A 119 23.28 -7.84 -24.09
CA LYS A 119 22.90 -7.97 -25.49
C LYS A 119 22.33 -6.68 -26.10
N ASN A 120 22.33 -5.58 -25.33
CA ASN A 120 21.76 -4.28 -25.73
C ASN A 120 20.28 -4.35 -26.12
N ILE A 121 19.54 -5.35 -25.60
CA ILE A 121 18.10 -5.50 -25.84
C ILE A 121 17.34 -4.55 -24.90
N ILE A 122 17.86 -4.31 -23.69
CA ILE A 122 17.37 -3.29 -22.76
C ILE A 122 18.53 -2.39 -22.31
N GLN A 123 18.18 -1.18 -21.90
CA GLN A 123 19.09 -0.29 -21.21
C GLN A 123 18.87 -0.43 -19.72
N TYR A 124 19.68 -1.23 -19.05
CA TYR A 124 19.60 -1.35 -17.60
C TYR A 124 20.00 -0.03 -16.92
N LYS A 125 19.18 0.41 -15.98
CA LYS A 125 19.51 1.52 -15.09
C LYS A 125 18.94 1.19 -13.70
N GLN A 126 19.75 1.37 -12.70
CA GLN A 126 19.35 1.22 -11.31
C GLN A 126 18.15 2.13 -10.98
N GLY A 127 17.21 1.64 -10.20
CA GLY A 127 15.99 2.37 -9.84
C GLY A 127 14.90 2.40 -10.91
N ARG A 128 15.10 1.76 -12.05
CA ARG A 128 14.02 1.54 -13.03
C ARG A 128 13.06 0.47 -12.55
N THR A 129 11.79 0.69 -12.86
CA THR A 129 10.72 -0.26 -12.59
C THR A 129 10.70 -1.39 -13.62
N ASN A 130 10.12 -2.54 -13.28
CA ASN A 130 9.94 -3.65 -14.21
C ASN A 130 9.10 -3.25 -15.43
N PHE A 131 8.14 -2.35 -15.25
CA PHE A 131 7.31 -1.82 -16.33
C PHE A 131 8.13 -1.04 -17.38
N GLU A 132 9.15 -0.30 -16.96
CA GLU A 132 10.04 0.42 -17.90
C GLU A 132 10.85 -0.56 -18.74
N TYR A 133 11.28 -1.71 -18.20
CA TYR A 133 11.93 -2.76 -18.99
C TYR A 133 10.96 -3.46 -19.94
N LEU A 134 9.73 -3.72 -19.48
CA LEU A 134 8.67 -4.23 -20.37
C LEU A 134 8.41 -3.29 -21.54
N SER A 135 8.36 -1.99 -21.29
CA SER A 135 8.14 -0.98 -22.33
C SER A 135 9.25 -0.98 -23.38
N GLN A 136 10.52 -1.22 -22.99
CA GLN A 136 11.63 -1.34 -23.93
C GLN A 136 11.53 -2.59 -24.81
N LEU A 137 10.90 -3.64 -24.31
CA LEU A 137 10.74 -4.90 -25.04
C LEU A 137 9.46 -4.97 -25.88
N PHE A 138 8.58 -3.97 -25.79
CA PHE A 138 7.23 -4.00 -26.38
C PHE A 138 7.21 -4.42 -27.88
N SER A 139 8.17 -3.95 -28.66
CA SER A 139 8.26 -4.24 -30.10
C SER A 139 9.11 -5.48 -30.42
N THR A 140 9.54 -6.25 -29.42
CA THR A 140 10.42 -7.41 -29.60
C THR A 140 9.66 -8.73 -29.46
N THR A 141 10.22 -9.80 -30.01
CA THR A 141 9.69 -11.16 -29.82
C THR A 141 9.82 -11.67 -28.39
N TYR A 142 10.56 -10.95 -27.53
CA TYR A 142 10.80 -11.31 -26.14
C TYR A 142 9.72 -10.79 -25.18
N TYR A 143 8.85 -9.87 -25.61
CA TYR A 143 7.91 -9.17 -24.74
C TYR A 143 7.02 -10.11 -23.94
N ASN A 144 6.34 -11.04 -24.59
CA ASN A 144 5.37 -11.92 -23.94
C ASN A 144 6.03 -12.83 -22.89
N ASP A 145 7.19 -13.39 -23.21
CA ASP A 145 7.91 -14.26 -22.29
C ASP A 145 8.49 -13.47 -21.13
N PHE A 146 9.07 -12.30 -21.39
CA PHE A 146 9.59 -11.41 -20.34
C PHE A 146 8.46 -10.91 -19.43
N PHE A 147 7.29 -10.58 -19.97
CA PHE A 147 6.11 -10.22 -19.19
C PHE A 147 5.72 -11.35 -18.20
N ARG A 148 5.70 -12.59 -18.68
CA ARG A 148 5.37 -13.75 -17.83
C ARG A 148 6.40 -13.96 -16.74
N LEU A 149 7.68 -13.88 -17.05
CA LEU A 149 8.78 -14.01 -16.08
C LEU A 149 8.77 -12.87 -15.04
N THR A 150 8.49 -11.63 -15.48
CA THR A 150 8.32 -10.47 -14.60
C THR A 150 7.19 -10.69 -13.61
N ARG A 151 6.03 -11.17 -14.09
CA ARG A 151 4.89 -11.46 -13.21
C ARG A 151 5.20 -12.54 -12.19
N ASN A 152 5.89 -13.62 -12.59
CA ASN A 152 6.32 -14.68 -11.66
C ASN A 152 7.28 -14.14 -10.60
N TYR A 153 8.23 -13.29 -11.00
CA TYR A 153 9.13 -12.61 -10.09
C TYR A 153 8.37 -11.69 -9.11
N GLU A 154 7.48 -10.85 -9.62
CA GLU A 154 6.71 -9.92 -8.79
C GLU A 154 5.81 -10.67 -7.80
N TYR A 155 5.17 -11.74 -8.24
CA TYR A 155 4.37 -12.59 -7.36
C TYR A 155 5.21 -13.20 -6.23
N ALA A 156 6.35 -13.79 -6.56
CA ALA A 156 7.23 -14.42 -5.58
C ALA A 156 7.87 -13.40 -4.65
N TRP A 157 8.38 -12.29 -5.18
CA TRP A 157 9.18 -11.34 -4.40
C TRP A 157 8.33 -10.37 -3.59
N TYR A 158 7.38 -9.69 -4.23
CA TYR A 158 6.53 -8.67 -3.57
C TYR A 158 5.26 -9.25 -2.95
N GLY A 159 4.72 -10.34 -3.51
CA GLY A 159 3.54 -10.99 -2.97
C GLY A 159 3.76 -11.71 -1.65
N LYS A 160 5.03 -11.96 -1.27
CA LYS A 160 5.42 -12.70 -0.04
C LYS A 160 4.72 -14.06 0.12
N PHE A 161 4.32 -14.68 -0.99
CA PHE A 161 3.74 -16.01 -0.98
C PHE A 161 4.84 -17.07 -0.85
N ASP A 162 4.52 -18.14 -0.11
CA ASP A 162 5.39 -19.29 -0.05
C ASP A 162 5.45 -19.96 -1.42
N VAL A 163 6.66 -20.07 -1.95
CA VAL A 163 6.91 -20.74 -3.23
C VAL A 163 7.24 -22.19 -2.95
N SER A 164 6.37 -23.11 -3.36
CA SER A 164 6.65 -24.53 -3.25
C SER A 164 7.79 -24.96 -4.20
N GLY A 165 8.48 -26.06 -3.87
CA GLY A 165 9.54 -26.60 -4.74
C GLY A 165 9.05 -26.97 -6.14
N GLU A 166 7.78 -27.38 -6.30
CA GLU A 166 7.17 -27.66 -7.61
C GLU A 166 6.94 -26.38 -8.41
N ALA A 167 6.38 -25.35 -7.75
CA ALA A 167 6.21 -24.03 -8.39
C ALA A 167 7.56 -23.45 -8.81
N PHE A 168 8.58 -23.57 -7.95
CA PHE A 168 9.93 -23.13 -8.28
C PHE A 168 10.50 -23.87 -9.51
N LYS A 169 10.35 -25.20 -9.60
CA LYS A 169 10.80 -25.96 -10.77
C LYS A 169 10.17 -25.48 -12.06
N THR A 170 8.87 -25.19 -12.03
CA THR A 170 8.14 -24.67 -13.19
C THR A 170 8.66 -23.30 -13.61
N ILE A 171 8.78 -22.38 -12.65
CA ILE A 171 9.30 -21.03 -12.89
C ILE A 171 10.75 -21.08 -13.40
N ARG A 172 11.60 -21.91 -12.79
CA ARG A 172 12.98 -22.09 -13.22
C ARG A 172 13.07 -22.54 -14.65
N ASN A 173 12.28 -23.52 -15.08
CA ASN A 173 12.25 -23.99 -16.45
C ASN A 173 11.87 -22.86 -17.43
N GLU A 174 10.92 -22.01 -17.09
CA GLU A 174 10.57 -20.85 -17.93
C GLU A 174 11.75 -19.88 -18.09
N PHE A 175 12.52 -19.61 -17.02
CA PHE A 175 13.74 -18.79 -17.12
C PHE A 175 14.81 -19.45 -17.97
N GLU A 176 15.01 -20.76 -17.86
CA GLU A 176 15.98 -21.51 -18.67
C GLU A 176 15.61 -21.50 -20.16
N ILE A 177 14.33 -21.71 -20.50
CA ILE A 177 13.83 -21.61 -21.88
C ILE A 177 14.10 -20.21 -22.47
N PHE A 178 13.83 -19.16 -21.68
CA PHE A 178 14.07 -17.80 -22.12
C PHE A 178 15.58 -17.52 -22.34
N ASP A 179 16.42 -17.92 -21.39
CA ASP A 179 17.89 -17.80 -21.50
C ASP A 179 18.43 -18.52 -22.77
N HIS A 180 17.86 -19.69 -23.11
CA HIS A 180 18.22 -20.40 -24.37
C HIS A 180 17.83 -19.63 -25.63
N ARG A 181 16.70 -18.95 -25.61
CA ARG A 181 16.27 -18.10 -26.76
C ARG A 181 17.09 -16.82 -26.89
N LEU A 182 17.75 -16.41 -25.84
CA LEU A 182 18.66 -15.26 -25.86
C LEU A 182 20.05 -15.62 -26.44
N LYS A 183 20.41 -16.88 -26.53
CA LYS A 183 21.72 -17.28 -27.10
C LYS A 183 21.74 -17.11 -28.58
#